data_1c55372e0f7be5d101f57881d0fd6a61
#
_entry.id   1c55372e0f7be5d101f57881d0fd6a61
#
_cell.length_a   1.000
_cell.length_b   1.000
_cell.length_c   1.000
_cell.angle_alpha   90.00
_cell.angle_beta   90.00
_cell.angle_gamma   90.00
#
_symmetry.space_group_name_H-M   'P 1'
#
loop_
_entity.id
_entity.type
_entity.pdbx_description
1 polymer ?
#
loop_
_entity_poly.entity_id
_entity_poly.type
_entity_poly.pdbx_seq_one_letter_code
_entity_poly.pdbx_strand_id
1 'polypeptide(L)'
;MSRSVIRISAFTLFALLSGFSLPALAQTFPHTELTVGMFRIDAEVAASEDLRMHGLMYRKAMPSNAGMVFIFETSQQYCMWMKNTLLPLSVAFIDEAGKIINVEDMQPQTEDSHCAVRPARFALEMNKGWFKEKNFKAGTKINGLERFGAVPQAKTQ
;
A
#
# COMPACT_ATOMS: atom_id res chain seq x y z
N MET A 1 -58.20 -57.85 -25.12
CA MET A 1 -57.45 -56.69 -25.68
C MET A 1 -56.93 -55.87 -24.51
N SER A 2 -55.64 -56.07 -24.08
CA SER A 2 -55.06 -55.42 -22.94
C SER A 2 -54.06 -54.38 -23.47
N ARG A 3 -54.26 -53.12 -23.11
CA ARG A 3 -53.35 -52.02 -23.46
C ARG A 3 -52.38 -51.73 -22.29
N SER A 4 -51.13 -52.12 -22.46
CA SER A 4 -50.03 -51.74 -21.53
C SER A 4 -49.63 -50.26 -21.71
N VAL A 5 -49.70 -49.48 -20.63
CA VAL A 5 -49.27 -48.11 -20.59
C VAL A 5 -47.86 -48.10 -20.04
N ILE A 6 -46.89 -47.73 -20.88
CA ILE A 6 -45.49 -47.55 -20.50
C ILE A 6 -45.37 -46.17 -19.84
N ARG A 7 -45.00 -46.12 -18.55
CA ARG A 7 -44.68 -44.92 -17.82
C ARG A 7 -43.16 -44.60 -18.03
N ILE A 8 -42.88 -43.55 -18.75
CA ILE A 8 -41.52 -43.02 -18.90
C ILE A 8 -41.25 -42.10 -17.70
N SER A 9 -40.40 -42.57 -16.78
CA SER A 9 -39.87 -41.73 -15.69
C SER A 9 -38.76 -40.81 -16.23
N ALA A 10 -39.00 -39.51 -16.23
CA ALA A 10 -38.00 -38.52 -16.53
C ALA A 10 -37.04 -38.35 -15.33
N PHE A 11 -35.81 -38.84 -15.45
CA PHE A 11 -34.73 -38.58 -14.51
C PHE A 11 -34.17 -37.17 -14.80
N THR A 12 -34.48 -36.23 -13.94
CA THR A 12 -33.92 -34.88 -13.99
C THR A 12 -32.50 -34.93 -13.44
N LEU A 13 -31.50 -34.85 -14.32
CA LEU A 13 -30.09 -34.77 -13.97
C LEU A 13 -29.80 -33.36 -13.46
N PHE A 14 -29.71 -33.21 -12.14
CA PHE A 14 -29.31 -31.93 -11.50
C PHE A 14 -27.78 -31.83 -11.56
N ALA A 15 -27.25 -31.07 -12.53
CA ALA A 15 -25.82 -30.78 -12.65
C ALA A 15 -25.43 -29.78 -11.55
N LEU A 16 -24.72 -30.26 -10.53
CA LEU A 16 -24.05 -29.42 -9.54
C LEU A 16 -22.89 -28.66 -10.21
N LEU A 17 -23.09 -27.40 -10.58
CA LEU A 17 -22.02 -26.50 -10.93
C LEU A 17 -21.24 -26.18 -9.65
N SER A 18 -20.19 -26.94 -9.38
CA SER A 18 -19.17 -26.59 -8.39
C SER A 18 -18.44 -25.37 -8.88
N GLY A 19 -18.78 -24.18 -8.35
CA GLY A 19 -18.08 -22.94 -8.63
C GLY A 19 -16.62 -23.03 -8.14
N PHE A 20 -15.68 -23.16 -9.07
CA PHE A 20 -14.25 -23.00 -8.78
C PHE A 20 -14.00 -21.53 -8.43
N SER A 21 -13.96 -21.19 -7.13
CA SER A 21 -13.40 -19.93 -6.67
C SER A 21 -11.89 -19.97 -6.88
N LEU A 22 -11.41 -19.27 -7.89
CA LEU A 22 -9.96 -19.02 -8.03
C LEU A 22 -9.50 -18.20 -6.81
N PRO A 23 -8.42 -18.61 -6.12
CA PRO A 23 -7.85 -17.79 -5.05
C PRO A 23 -7.40 -16.47 -5.66
N ALA A 24 -7.86 -15.35 -5.11
CA ALA A 24 -7.35 -14.03 -5.45
C ALA A 24 -5.85 -14.03 -5.12
N LEU A 25 -5.01 -13.78 -6.12
CA LEU A 25 -3.57 -13.62 -5.90
C LEU A 25 -3.38 -12.43 -4.95
N ALA A 26 -2.90 -12.72 -3.74
CA ALA A 26 -2.57 -11.68 -2.79
C ALA A 26 -1.42 -10.85 -3.37
N GLN A 27 -1.59 -9.51 -3.39
CA GLN A 27 -0.53 -8.59 -3.81
C GLN A 27 0.66 -8.74 -2.86
N THR A 28 1.83 -9.08 -3.38
CA THR A 28 3.06 -9.21 -2.59
C THR A 28 3.95 -7.99 -2.81
N PHE A 29 4.46 -7.43 -1.71
CA PHE A 29 5.38 -6.29 -1.72
C PHE A 29 6.76 -6.75 -1.28
N PRO A 30 7.85 -6.30 -1.93
CA PRO A 30 9.19 -6.44 -1.38
C PRO A 30 9.31 -5.72 -0.04
N HIS A 31 10.22 -6.18 0.83
CA HIS A 31 10.46 -5.57 2.14
C HIS A 31 11.84 -4.90 2.20
N THR A 32 11.95 -3.87 3.03
CA THR A 32 13.20 -3.21 3.36
C THR A 32 13.20 -2.76 4.81
N GLU A 33 14.37 -2.78 5.46
CA GLU A 33 14.55 -2.17 6.76
C GLU A 33 14.91 -0.68 6.59
N LEU A 34 14.12 0.19 7.23
CA LEU A 34 14.41 1.61 7.38
C LEU A 34 14.71 1.90 8.85
N THR A 35 15.46 2.97 9.12
CA THR A 35 15.72 3.42 10.49
C THR A 35 15.49 4.92 10.65
N VAL A 36 14.96 5.30 11.81
CA VAL A 36 14.80 6.69 12.22
C VAL A 36 15.13 6.82 13.71
N GLY A 37 16.15 7.61 14.05
CA GLY A 37 16.71 7.56 15.40
C GLY A 37 17.13 6.15 15.79
N MET A 38 16.59 5.63 16.91
CA MET A 38 16.84 4.27 17.40
C MET A 38 15.82 3.24 16.91
N PHE A 39 14.81 3.66 16.17
CA PHE A 39 13.71 2.79 15.74
C PHE A 39 14.00 2.15 14.39
N ARG A 40 13.67 0.86 14.30
CA ARG A 40 13.69 0.08 13.06
C ARG A 40 12.27 -0.07 12.55
N ILE A 41 12.10 0.07 11.25
CA ILE A 41 10.83 -0.05 10.54
C ILE A 41 10.99 -1.17 9.52
N ASP A 42 10.12 -2.18 9.59
CA ASP A 42 9.94 -3.16 8.53
C ASP A 42 8.97 -2.56 7.50
N ALA A 43 9.53 -2.00 6.44
CA ALA A 43 8.75 -1.31 5.42
C ALA A 43 8.55 -2.18 4.19
N GLU A 44 7.29 -2.36 3.78
CA GLU A 44 6.96 -2.85 2.45
C GLU A 44 7.26 -1.77 1.42
N VAL A 45 7.67 -2.18 0.21
CA VAL A 45 8.15 -1.26 -0.83
C VAL A 45 7.14 -1.18 -1.98
N ALA A 46 6.54 -0.02 -2.17
CA ALA A 46 5.67 0.31 -3.28
C ALA A 46 6.44 1.15 -4.32
N ALA A 47 7.16 0.48 -5.24
CA ALA A 47 8.01 1.15 -6.23
C ALA A 47 7.39 1.23 -7.63
N SER A 48 6.51 0.29 -8.02
CA SER A 48 5.78 0.36 -9.29
C SER A 48 4.48 1.13 -9.15
N GLU A 49 3.92 1.59 -10.26
CA GLU A 49 2.63 2.28 -10.28
C GLU A 49 1.52 1.44 -9.65
N ASP A 50 1.40 0.17 -10.05
CA ASP A 50 0.39 -0.75 -9.50
C ASP A 50 0.53 -0.94 -7.99
N LEU A 51 1.77 -1.09 -7.48
CA LEU A 51 2.02 -1.22 -6.05
C LEU A 51 1.67 0.07 -5.30
N ARG A 52 2.02 1.24 -5.86
CA ARG A 52 1.66 2.54 -5.26
C ARG A 52 0.15 2.77 -5.25
N MET A 53 -0.55 2.39 -6.34
CA MET A 53 -2.01 2.51 -6.42
C MET A 53 -2.73 1.57 -5.46
N HIS A 54 -2.18 0.39 -5.20
CA HIS A 54 -2.74 -0.55 -4.23
C HIS A 54 -2.47 -0.14 -2.78
N GLY A 55 -1.23 0.22 -2.47
CA GLY A 55 -0.82 0.64 -1.12
C GLY A 55 -1.24 -0.34 -0.03
N LEU A 56 -1.76 0.19 1.08
CA LEU A 56 -2.25 -0.57 2.25
C LEU A 56 -3.77 -0.87 2.18
N MET A 57 -4.38 -0.83 0.99
CA MET A 57 -5.80 -1.13 0.81
C MET A 57 -6.18 -2.50 1.36
N TYR A 58 -7.40 -2.60 1.92
CA TYR A 58 -8.03 -3.82 2.44
C TYR A 58 -7.34 -4.49 3.64
N ARG A 59 -6.26 -3.93 4.16
CA ARG A 59 -5.57 -4.45 5.36
C ARG A 59 -6.37 -4.16 6.62
N LYS A 60 -6.47 -5.17 7.49
CA LYS A 60 -7.20 -5.08 8.75
C LYS A 60 -6.30 -4.78 9.95
N ALA A 61 -5.01 -5.04 9.83
CA ALA A 61 -4.02 -4.80 10.88
C ALA A 61 -2.63 -4.57 10.27
N MET A 62 -1.79 -3.84 11.00
CA MET A 62 -0.38 -3.64 10.71
C MET A 62 0.40 -3.58 12.02
N PRO A 63 1.51 -4.34 12.17
CA PRO A 63 2.37 -4.29 13.36
C PRO A 63 2.86 -2.87 13.65
N SER A 64 3.15 -2.57 14.91
CA SER A 64 3.51 -1.21 15.35
C SER A 64 4.81 -0.67 14.73
N ASN A 65 5.72 -1.56 14.31
CA ASN A 65 6.98 -1.24 13.64
C ASN A 65 6.97 -1.50 12.13
N ALA A 66 5.82 -1.87 11.57
CA ALA A 66 5.65 -2.05 10.13
C ALA A 66 5.08 -0.80 9.48
N GLY A 67 5.35 -0.65 8.18
CA GLY A 67 4.86 0.44 7.36
C GLY A 67 4.99 0.13 5.88
N MET A 68 4.68 1.13 5.05
CA MET A 68 4.90 1.05 3.61
C MET A 68 5.63 2.28 3.11
N VAL A 69 6.72 2.07 2.38
CA VAL A 69 7.45 3.14 1.70
C VAL A 69 7.08 3.18 0.23
N PHE A 70 6.59 4.31 -0.21
CA PHE A 70 6.29 4.64 -1.61
C PHE A 70 7.52 5.30 -2.21
N ILE A 71 7.96 4.79 -3.35
CA ILE A 71 9.11 5.32 -4.09
C ILE A 71 8.58 5.94 -5.37
N PHE A 72 8.75 7.23 -5.51
CA PHE A 72 8.34 7.97 -6.69
C PHE A 72 9.51 8.05 -7.69
N GLU A 73 9.22 8.05 -8.98
CA GLU A 73 10.25 8.09 -10.02
C GLU A 73 10.97 9.44 -10.08
N THR A 74 10.24 10.51 -9.82
CA THR A 74 10.75 11.89 -9.81
C THR A 74 10.36 12.59 -8.52
N SER A 75 11.06 13.64 -8.17
CA SER A 75 10.75 14.48 -7.02
C SER A 75 9.74 15.55 -7.42
N GLN A 76 8.51 15.44 -6.90
CA GLN A 76 7.43 16.43 -7.12
C GLN A 76 6.44 16.44 -5.96
N GLN A 77 5.45 17.32 -5.98
CA GLN A 77 4.40 17.32 -4.97
C GLN A 77 3.43 16.16 -5.22
N TYR A 78 3.53 15.14 -4.37
CA TYR A 78 2.60 14.00 -4.37
C TYR A 78 1.55 14.17 -3.30
N CYS A 79 0.38 13.62 -3.57
CA CYS A 79 -0.71 13.51 -2.60
C CYS A 79 -1.08 12.04 -2.40
N MET A 80 -1.46 11.70 -1.16
CA MET A 80 -1.95 10.39 -0.76
C MET A 80 -3.43 10.49 -0.41
N TRP A 81 -4.15 9.39 -0.53
CA TRP A 81 -5.55 9.25 -0.16
C TRP A 81 -5.77 7.94 0.60
N MET A 82 -6.96 7.80 1.21
CA MET A 82 -7.27 6.62 2.03
C MET A 82 -8.39 5.75 1.42
N LYS A 83 -8.59 5.83 0.11
CA LYS A 83 -9.57 4.99 -0.60
C LYS A 83 -9.31 3.51 -0.32
N ASN A 84 -10.37 2.76 0.06
CA ASN A 84 -10.30 1.34 0.41
C ASN A 84 -9.29 0.98 1.53
N THR A 85 -8.71 1.95 2.23
CA THR A 85 -7.76 1.74 3.31
C THR A 85 -8.47 1.75 4.65
N LEU A 86 -8.49 0.60 5.33
CA LEU A 86 -9.25 0.40 6.57
C LEU A 86 -8.49 0.86 7.82
N LEU A 87 -7.17 0.94 7.73
CA LEU A 87 -6.29 1.33 8.82
C LEU A 87 -6.22 2.85 8.93
N PRO A 88 -6.31 3.43 10.15
CA PRO A 88 -5.92 4.81 10.37
C PRO A 88 -4.39 4.93 10.24
N LEU A 89 -3.92 5.83 9.39
CA LEU A 89 -2.50 5.98 9.05
C LEU A 89 -2.01 7.40 9.29
N SER A 90 -0.69 7.54 9.41
CA SER A 90 0.03 8.79 9.22
C SER A 90 1.02 8.62 8.08
N VAL A 91 1.10 9.60 7.17
CA VAL A 91 2.06 9.64 6.09
C VAL A 91 3.12 10.70 6.35
N ALA A 92 4.41 10.33 6.23
CA ALA A 92 5.52 11.27 6.16
C ALA A 92 5.98 11.41 4.71
N PHE A 93 5.93 12.61 4.16
CA PHE A 93 6.55 12.93 2.88
C PHE A 93 8.03 13.23 3.08
N ILE A 94 8.89 12.72 2.20
CA ILE A 94 10.34 12.67 2.40
C ILE A 94 11.04 13.13 1.13
N ASP A 95 12.05 13.97 1.28
CA ASP A 95 12.86 14.48 0.17
C ASP A 95 13.92 13.48 -0.31
N GLU A 96 14.64 13.82 -1.39
CA GLU A 96 15.71 12.99 -1.95
C GLU A 96 16.86 12.74 -0.95
N ALA A 97 17.08 13.67 -0.01
CA ALA A 97 18.06 13.50 1.04
C ALA A 97 17.57 12.59 2.18
N GLY A 98 16.33 12.05 2.09
CA GLY A 98 15.71 11.22 3.11
C GLY A 98 15.24 11.99 4.35
N LYS A 99 15.04 13.30 4.26
CA LYS A 99 14.51 14.11 5.36
C LYS A 99 13.00 14.28 5.22
N ILE A 100 12.29 14.15 6.33
CA ILE A 100 10.85 14.41 6.39
C ILE A 100 10.58 15.86 6.00
N ILE A 101 9.62 16.05 5.10
CA ILE A 101 9.10 17.34 4.63
C ILE A 101 7.96 17.79 5.53
N ASN A 102 6.92 16.97 5.61
CA ASN A 102 5.74 17.13 6.48
C ASN A 102 5.17 15.75 6.82
N VAL A 103 4.33 15.70 7.84
CA VAL A 103 3.58 14.52 8.27
C VAL A 103 2.10 14.90 8.32
N GLU A 104 1.26 14.03 7.76
CA GLU A 104 -0.20 14.16 7.76
C GLU A 104 -0.85 12.94 8.40
N ASP A 105 -1.82 13.16 9.28
CA ASP A 105 -2.68 12.09 9.81
C ASP A 105 -3.88 11.91 8.89
N MET A 106 -4.13 10.68 8.47
CA MET A 106 -5.15 10.33 7.49
C MET A 106 -6.27 9.51 8.12
N GLN A 107 -7.51 9.76 7.70
CA GLN A 107 -8.68 9.02 8.15
C GLN A 107 -8.99 7.85 7.21
N PRO A 108 -9.36 6.67 7.75
CA PRO A 108 -9.74 5.51 6.93
C PRO A 108 -10.86 5.85 5.94
N GLN A 109 -10.77 5.25 4.76
CA GLN A 109 -11.82 5.26 3.73
C GLN A 109 -12.24 6.66 3.24
N THR A 110 -11.38 7.68 3.39
CA THR A 110 -11.59 8.99 2.79
C THR A 110 -10.85 9.13 1.46
N GLU A 111 -11.34 10.02 0.61
CA GLU A 111 -10.68 10.39 -0.65
C GLU A 111 -10.08 11.82 -0.56
N ASP A 112 -9.98 12.35 0.65
CA ASP A 112 -9.31 13.63 0.91
C ASP A 112 -7.84 13.53 0.50
N SER A 113 -7.35 14.60 -0.12
CA SER A 113 -5.95 14.66 -0.57
C SER A 113 -5.05 15.14 0.56
N HIS A 114 -4.08 14.31 0.95
CA HIS A 114 -3.01 14.65 1.88
C HIS A 114 -1.72 14.84 1.08
N CYS A 115 -1.17 16.05 1.04
CA CYS A 115 -0.13 16.40 0.07
C CYS A 115 1.19 16.78 0.72
N ALA A 116 2.28 16.48 0.01
CA ALA A 116 3.58 17.05 0.31
C ALA A 116 3.56 18.57 0.13
N VAL A 117 4.10 19.33 1.09
CA VAL A 117 4.16 20.80 1.00
C VAL A 117 5.28 21.31 0.09
N ARG A 118 6.18 20.43 -0.35
CA ARG A 118 7.23 20.66 -1.35
C ARG A 118 7.61 19.35 -2.04
N PRO A 119 8.43 19.33 -3.11
CA PRO A 119 8.77 18.12 -3.84
C PRO A 119 9.29 17.00 -2.93
N ALA A 120 8.63 15.82 -2.99
CA ALA A 120 8.96 14.62 -2.26
C ALA A 120 9.44 13.52 -3.23
N ARG A 121 10.42 12.73 -2.82
CA ARG A 121 10.92 11.56 -3.55
C ARG A 121 10.34 10.27 -2.99
N PHE A 122 9.94 10.30 -1.70
CA PHE A 122 9.37 9.17 -0.99
C PHE A 122 8.20 9.60 -0.12
N ALA A 123 7.32 8.64 0.19
CA ALA A 123 6.36 8.76 1.29
C ALA A 123 6.46 7.50 2.16
N LEU A 124 6.32 7.65 3.48
CA LEU A 124 6.30 6.53 4.42
C LEU A 124 5.00 6.57 5.21
N GLU A 125 4.18 5.53 5.04
CA GLU A 125 2.97 5.31 5.82
C GLU A 125 3.25 4.40 7.02
N MET A 126 2.78 4.83 8.18
CA MET A 126 2.83 4.12 9.46
C MET A 126 1.45 4.14 10.12
N ASN A 127 1.24 3.33 11.16
CA ASN A 127 0.05 3.46 12.00
C ASN A 127 -0.12 4.90 12.45
N LYS A 128 -1.38 5.39 12.50
CA LYS A 128 -1.70 6.76 12.88
C LYS A 128 -1.08 7.16 14.21
N GLY A 129 -0.46 8.33 14.24
CA GLY A 129 0.20 8.89 15.42
C GLY A 129 1.65 8.44 15.61
N TRP A 130 2.15 7.44 14.88
CA TRP A 130 3.49 6.88 15.09
C TRP A 130 4.61 7.93 15.08
N PHE A 131 4.60 8.84 14.12
CA PHE A 131 5.60 9.92 14.03
C PHE A 131 5.50 10.90 15.20
N LYS A 132 4.28 11.28 15.55
CA LYS A 132 4.01 12.22 16.66
C LYS A 132 4.45 11.66 18.01
N GLU A 133 4.11 10.40 18.31
CA GLU A 133 4.49 9.72 19.55
C GLU A 133 6.00 9.67 19.77
N LYS A 134 6.76 9.55 18.67
CA LYS A 134 8.22 9.48 18.70
C LYS A 134 8.91 10.81 18.44
N ASN A 135 8.13 11.90 18.33
CA ASN A 135 8.59 13.26 18.06
C ASN A 135 9.38 13.39 16.74
N PHE A 136 9.00 12.60 15.72
CA PHE A 136 9.55 12.72 14.37
C PHE A 136 8.73 13.73 13.56
N LYS A 137 9.43 14.72 13.01
CA LYS A 137 8.84 15.88 12.34
C LYS A 137 9.71 16.34 11.15
N ALA A 138 9.29 17.38 10.48
CA ALA A 138 10.06 17.97 9.39
C ALA A 138 11.56 18.16 9.77
N GLY A 139 12.43 17.74 8.86
CA GLY A 139 13.89 17.72 9.04
C GLY A 139 14.45 16.44 9.64
N THR A 140 13.63 15.57 10.26
CA THR A 140 14.09 14.27 10.76
C THR A 140 14.57 13.39 9.59
N LYS A 141 15.74 12.76 9.74
CA LYS A 141 16.36 11.87 8.74
C LYS A 141 15.81 10.44 8.91
N ILE A 142 15.36 9.85 7.81
CA ILE A 142 15.08 8.42 7.68
C ILE A 142 16.22 7.81 6.85
N ASN A 143 16.88 6.79 7.40
CA ASN A 143 17.98 6.10 6.75
C ASN A 143 17.50 4.83 6.06
N GLY A 144 18.27 4.36 5.07
CA GLY A 144 17.94 3.17 4.27
C GLY A 144 17.23 3.49 2.96
N LEU A 145 16.80 4.75 2.75
CA LEU A 145 16.19 5.21 1.51
C LEU A 145 17.20 5.43 0.37
N GLU A 146 18.47 5.65 0.69
CA GLU A 146 19.57 5.84 -0.26
C GLU A 146 19.77 4.66 -1.21
N ARG A 147 19.37 3.46 -0.82
CA ARG A 147 19.41 2.25 -1.68
C ARG A 147 18.47 2.32 -2.87
N PHE A 148 17.46 3.17 -2.80
CA PHE A 148 16.52 3.42 -3.89
C PHE A 148 16.94 4.61 -4.77
N GLY A 149 18.16 5.02 -4.64
CA GLY A 149 18.99 6.00 -5.29
C GLY A 149 18.36 6.96 -6.29
N ALA A 150 18.98 8.10 -6.51
CA ALA A 150 18.64 8.96 -7.64
C ALA A 150 18.65 8.12 -8.93
N VAL A 151 17.55 8.16 -9.70
CA VAL A 151 17.58 7.70 -11.09
C VAL A 151 18.79 8.38 -11.72
N PRO A 152 19.72 7.64 -12.39
CA PRO A 152 20.84 8.26 -13.08
C PRO A 152 20.25 9.32 -14.01
N GLN A 153 20.54 10.57 -13.77
CA GLN A 153 20.18 11.64 -14.71
C GLN A 153 20.80 11.25 -16.04
N ALA A 154 19.98 11.03 -17.06
CA ALA A 154 20.45 10.83 -18.41
C ALA A 154 21.37 12.02 -18.69
N LYS A 155 22.67 11.76 -18.87
CA LYS A 155 23.62 12.78 -19.29
C LYS A 155 23.10 13.30 -20.62
N THR A 156 22.55 14.51 -20.61
CA THR A 156 22.28 15.27 -21.84
C THR A 156 23.65 15.50 -22.50
N GLN A 157 23.88 14.78 -23.60
CA GLN A 157 24.98 15.06 -24.53
C GLN A 157 24.60 16.23 -25.41
#